data_79dc991b4bd09b4c473d1ecc6f7fd4f3
#
_entry.id   79dc991b4bd09b4c473d1ecc6f7fd4f3
#
_cell.length_a   1.000
_cell.length_b   1.000
_cell.length_c   1.000
_cell.angle_alpha   90.00
_cell.angle_beta   90.00
_cell.angle_gamma   90.00
#
_symmetry.space_group_name_H-M   'P 1'
#
loop_
_entity.id
_entity.type
_entity.pdbx_description
1 polymer ?
#
loop_
_entity_poly.entity_id
_entity_poly.type
_entity_poly.pdbx_seq_one_letter_code
_entity_poly.pdbx_strand_id
1 'polypeptide(L)'
;MTITKNIQELLNLPAEWRSRLFFKCSFHYMELKKRGLLETFVKNVNDAWNAGASITVEITPSDELEPYIDEVKEFSLKNFGALPHITIGRNELMPGYVRLTKHTEQEYNKIWGQFNSELFRFKTYIWEKKVKDFCYAGKWVYGIDLGTGKLYTCSHRKEVGDLCHGHKIKQKPICNKCPAAHCFNGHAWLAWGACPAINNTSYAKVRDRVRTDGTHWLHQRVYDAFSQKLWENNKEYCKLLRWIKNLFA
;
A
#
# COMPACT_ATOMS: atom_id res chain seq x y z
N MET A 1 12.25 -9.48 -1.00
CA MET A 1 13.21 -9.50 -2.15
C MET A 1 14.57 -10.15 -1.84
N THR A 2 14.67 -11.03 -0.85
CA THR A 2 15.94 -11.74 -0.51
C THR A 2 15.99 -13.19 -1.01
N ILE A 3 14.88 -13.74 -1.49
CA ILE A 3 14.80 -15.09 -2.06
C ILE A 3 14.99 -14.99 -3.58
N THR A 4 16.24 -15.03 -4.03
CA THR A 4 16.61 -14.86 -5.44
C THR A 4 15.93 -15.84 -6.37
N LYS A 5 15.83 -17.14 -5.98
CA LYS A 5 15.18 -18.19 -6.80
C LYS A 5 13.77 -17.77 -7.22
N ASN A 6 12.94 -17.35 -6.26
CA ASN A 6 11.54 -16.99 -6.56
C ASN A 6 11.45 -15.75 -7.48
N ILE A 7 12.40 -14.81 -7.34
CA ILE A 7 12.46 -13.65 -8.22
C ILE A 7 12.84 -14.08 -9.63
N GLN A 8 13.86 -14.91 -9.80
CA GLN A 8 14.27 -15.41 -11.12
C GLN A 8 13.15 -16.18 -11.83
N GLU A 9 12.39 -17.00 -11.13
CA GLU A 9 11.21 -17.68 -11.69
C GLU A 9 10.18 -16.70 -12.23
N LEU A 10 9.90 -15.61 -11.50
CA LEU A 10 8.97 -14.56 -11.96
C LEU A 10 9.56 -13.76 -13.15
N LEU A 11 10.87 -13.55 -13.19
CA LEU A 11 11.53 -12.84 -14.29
C LEU A 11 11.61 -13.67 -15.58
N ASN A 12 11.45 -14.98 -15.50
CA ASN A 12 11.36 -15.88 -16.68
C ASN A 12 9.97 -15.84 -17.34
N LEU A 13 8.98 -15.18 -16.75
CA LEU A 13 7.67 -14.99 -17.40
C LEU A 13 7.81 -14.18 -18.68
N PRO A 14 6.89 -14.34 -19.66
CA PRO A 14 6.84 -13.50 -20.86
C PRO A 14 6.80 -11.99 -20.51
N ALA A 15 7.40 -11.15 -21.36
CA ALA A 15 7.48 -9.69 -21.12
C ALA A 15 6.10 -9.04 -20.89
N GLU A 16 5.06 -9.53 -21.58
CA GLU A 16 3.68 -9.07 -21.36
C GLU A 16 3.21 -9.28 -19.94
N TRP A 17 3.53 -10.42 -19.34
CA TRP A 17 3.18 -10.71 -17.95
C TRP A 17 4.03 -9.89 -16.98
N ARG A 18 5.36 -9.80 -17.22
CA ARG A 18 6.26 -9.00 -16.39
C ARG A 18 5.82 -7.54 -16.32
N SER A 19 5.36 -6.95 -17.44
CA SER A 19 4.88 -5.56 -17.47
C SER A 19 3.64 -5.30 -16.62
N ARG A 20 2.97 -6.34 -16.12
CA ARG A 20 1.83 -6.26 -15.20
C ARG A 20 2.24 -6.46 -13.73
N LEU A 21 3.48 -6.89 -13.49
CA LEU A 21 3.95 -7.15 -12.14
C LEU A 21 4.31 -5.84 -11.43
N PHE A 22 3.95 -5.79 -10.17
CA PHE A 22 4.34 -4.72 -9.26
C PHE A 22 4.88 -5.33 -7.96
N PHE A 23 6.14 -5.04 -7.65
CA PHE A 23 6.79 -5.50 -6.44
C PHE A 23 6.81 -4.41 -5.38
N LYS A 24 6.13 -4.66 -4.27
CA LYS A 24 6.25 -3.85 -3.06
C LYS A 24 7.38 -4.40 -2.20
N CYS A 25 8.54 -3.74 -2.25
CA CYS A 25 9.77 -4.18 -1.62
C CYS A 25 9.90 -3.57 -0.23
N SER A 26 9.66 -4.35 0.82
CA SER A 26 9.88 -3.91 2.21
C SER A 26 11.38 -3.88 2.49
N PHE A 27 11.92 -2.68 2.75
CA PHE A 27 13.34 -2.42 2.94
C PHE A 27 13.65 -2.31 4.43
N HIS A 28 13.96 -3.44 5.05
CA HIS A 28 14.36 -3.54 6.46
C HIS A 28 15.88 -3.32 6.57
N TYR A 29 16.33 -2.05 6.40
CA TYR A 29 17.72 -1.71 6.24
C TYR A 29 18.64 -2.33 7.29
N MET A 30 18.34 -2.13 8.58
CA MET A 30 19.17 -2.61 9.69
C MET A 30 19.30 -4.14 9.68
N GLU A 31 18.19 -4.84 9.44
CA GLU A 31 18.21 -6.31 9.42
C GLU A 31 18.93 -6.85 8.20
N LEU A 32 18.75 -6.23 7.03
CA LEU A 32 19.49 -6.59 5.81
C LEU A 32 21.00 -6.34 5.95
N LYS A 33 21.38 -5.21 6.57
CA LYS A 33 22.78 -4.86 6.87
C LYS A 33 23.40 -5.90 7.81
N LYS A 34 22.71 -6.21 8.92
CA LYS A 34 23.14 -7.21 9.90
C LYS A 34 23.36 -8.60 9.31
N ARG A 35 22.50 -9.00 8.35
CA ARG A 35 22.57 -10.30 7.68
C ARG A 35 23.47 -10.35 6.45
N GLY A 36 24.09 -9.25 6.05
CA GLY A 36 24.87 -9.17 4.81
C GLY A 36 24.04 -9.35 3.54
N LEU A 37 22.76 -8.97 3.56
CA LEU A 37 21.80 -9.21 2.46
C LEU A 37 21.46 -7.94 1.66
N LEU A 38 22.11 -6.81 1.94
CA LEU A 38 21.83 -5.55 1.23
C LEU A 38 22.06 -5.66 -0.27
N GLU A 39 23.21 -6.21 -0.69
CA GLU A 39 23.54 -6.39 -2.11
C GLU A 39 22.57 -7.32 -2.81
N THR A 40 22.18 -8.44 -2.18
CA THR A 40 21.19 -9.37 -2.71
C THR A 40 19.84 -8.68 -2.89
N PHE A 41 19.42 -7.88 -1.91
CA PHE A 41 18.17 -7.12 -1.99
C PHE A 41 18.22 -6.11 -3.14
N VAL A 42 19.27 -5.32 -3.24
CA VAL A 42 19.49 -4.34 -4.31
C VAL A 42 19.45 -5.01 -5.68
N LYS A 43 20.25 -6.08 -5.83
CA LYS A 43 20.28 -6.85 -7.09
C LYS A 43 18.90 -7.30 -7.52
N ASN A 44 18.17 -7.95 -6.62
CA ASN A 44 16.84 -8.49 -6.94
C ASN A 44 15.81 -7.40 -7.25
N VAL A 45 15.88 -6.23 -6.59
CA VAL A 45 15.01 -5.07 -6.89
C VAL A 45 15.32 -4.53 -8.28
N ASN A 46 16.60 -4.33 -8.61
CA ASN A 46 17.00 -3.80 -9.90
C ASN A 46 16.77 -4.81 -11.03
N ASP A 47 17.03 -6.11 -10.82
CA ASP A 47 16.71 -7.15 -11.80
C ASP A 47 15.21 -7.15 -12.15
N ALA A 48 14.35 -7.05 -11.13
CA ALA A 48 12.90 -6.97 -11.34
C ALA A 48 12.51 -5.75 -12.19
N TRP A 49 13.04 -4.57 -11.86
CA TRP A 49 12.76 -3.35 -12.60
C TRP A 49 13.31 -3.39 -14.03
N ASN A 50 14.55 -3.82 -14.22
CA ASN A 50 15.19 -3.96 -15.53
C ASN A 50 14.45 -4.97 -16.42
N ALA A 51 13.85 -5.99 -15.85
CA ALA A 51 13.04 -6.97 -16.57
C ALA A 51 11.64 -6.46 -16.96
N GLY A 52 11.29 -5.21 -16.65
CA GLY A 52 10.03 -4.56 -17.00
C GLY A 52 8.93 -4.68 -15.95
N ALA A 53 9.22 -5.21 -14.76
CA ALA A 53 8.29 -5.18 -13.64
C ALA A 53 8.40 -3.83 -12.89
N SER A 54 7.28 -3.27 -12.48
CA SER A 54 7.25 -2.08 -11.63
C SER A 54 7.65 -2.41 -10.19
N ILE A 55 8.30 -1.47 -9.53
CA ILE A 55 8.73 -1.62 -8.14
C ILE A 55 8.24 -0.45 -7.27
N THR A 56 8.27 -0.64 -5.97
CA THR A 56 8.33 0.41 -4.96
C THR A 56 9.15 -0.08 -3.78
N VAL A 57 10.02 0.75 -3.24
CA VAL A 57 10.80 0.45 -2.04
C VAL A 57 10.20 1.19 -0.86
N GLU A 58 9.89 0.48 0.21
CA GLU A 58 9.15 1.01 1.36
C GLU A 58 9.87 0.67 2.67
N ILE A 59 10.05 1.67 3.52
CA ILE A 59 10.59 1.51 4.88
C ILE A 59 9.45 1.65 5.89
N THR A 60 9.44 0.75 6.87
CA THR A 60 8.69 0.95 8.12
C THR A 60 9.59 1.68 9.10
N PRO A 61 9.23 2.90 9.53
CA PRO A 61 10.04 3.67 10.47
C PRO A 61 10.13 2.97 11.83
N SER A 62 11.31 3.11 12.46
CA SER A 62 11.52 2.76 13.86
C SER A 62 12.49 3.75 14.50
N ASP A 63 12.37 3.95 15.81
CA ASP A 63 13.27 4.85 16.54
C ASP A 63 14.73 4.40 16.48
N GLU A 64 14.98 3.08 16.30
CA GLU A 64 16.32 2.51 16.12
C GLU A 64 16.92 2.84 14.75
N LEU A 65 16.09 3.11 13.73
CA LEU A 65 16.54 3.47 12.39
C LEU A 65 16.86 4.97 12.28
N GLU A 66 16.34 5.80 13.18
CA GLU A 66 16.48 7.26 13.12
C GLU A 66 17.93 7.73 12.99
N PRO A 67 18.94 7.21 13.77
CA PRO A 67 20.33 7.63 13.64
C PRO A 67 20.96 7.32 12.27
N TYR A 68 20.36 6.48 11.47
CA TYR A 68 20.85 6.01 10.18
C TYR A 68 20.13 6.64 8.98
N ILE A 69 19.29 7.65 9.19
CA ILE A 69 18.47 8.26 8.13
C ILE A 69 19.32 8.73 6.95
N ASP A 70 20.41 9.44 7.21
CA ASP A 70 21.26 9.97 6.13
C ASP A 70 22.00 8.84 5.38
N GLU A 71 22.48 7.82 6.09
CA GLU A 71 23.07 6.63 5.48
C GLU A 71 22.05 5.90 4.58
N VAL A 72 20.80 5.75 5.06
CA VAL A 72 19.72 5.12 4.30
C VAL A 72 19.33 5.93 3.07
N LYS A 73 19.31 7.26 3.16
CA LYS A 73 19.02 8.16 2.03
C LYS A 73 20.10 8.05 0.96
N GLU A 74 21.37 8.15 1.35
CA GLU A 74 22.51 8.01 0.44
C GLU A 74 22.52 6.64 -0.23
N PHE A 75 22.40 5.57 0.56
CA PHE A 75 22.32 4.20 0.05
C PHE A 75 21.17 4.03 -0.96
N SER A 76 20.01 4.59 -0.66
CA SER A 76 18.83 4.44 -1.52
C SER A 76 18.96 5.22 -2.83
N LEU A 77 19.46 6.44 -2.79
CA LEU A 77 19.71 7.23 -4.00
C LEU A 77 20.72 6.53 -4.92
N LYS A 78 21.80 6.02 -4.35
CA LYS A 78 22.83 5.30 -5.08
C LYS A 78 22.31 4.01 -5.74
N ASN A 79 21.51 3.22 -5.02
CA ASN A 79 21.18 1.85 -5.43
C ASN A 79 19.80 1.71 -6.08
N PHE A 80 18.85 2.58 -5.75
CA PHE A 80 17.47 2.54 -6.31
C PHE A 80 17.15 3.78 -7.14
N GLY A 81 18.06 4.74 -7.20
CA GLY A 81 17.89 6.00 -7.91
C GLY A 81 16.91 6.98 -7.27
N ALA A 82 16.26 6.62 -6.17
CA ALA A 82 15.29 7.48 -5.47
C ALA A 82 15.19 7.12 -3.98
N LEU A 83 14.68 8.06 -3.17
CA LEU A 83 14.40 7.82 -1.77
C LEU A 83 13.24 6.82 -1.60
N PRO A 84 13.28 5.90 -0.63
CA PRO A 84 12.20 4.97 -0.38
C PRO A 84 10.94 5.69 0.11
N HIS A 85 9.80 5.06 -0.08
CA HIS A 85 8.59 5.49 0.59
C HIS A 85 8.63 5.13 2.07
N ILE A 86 8.02 5.97 2.88
CA ILE A 86 7.88 5.73 4.31
C ILE A 86 6.43 5.34 4.60
N THR A 87 6.24 4.21 5.27
CA THR A 87 4.94 3.83 5.84
C THR A 87 4.81 4.39 7.27
N ILE A 88 3.82 3.95 8.04
CA ILE A 88 3.73 4.26 9.47
C ILE A 88 3.90 2.96 10.24
N GLY A 89 4.87 2.94 11.16
CA GLY A 89 5.02 1.88 12.14
C GLY A 89 3.85 1.94 13.15
N ARG A 90 3.25 0.79 13.43
CA ARG A 90 2.12 0.71 14.35
C ARG A 90 2.24 -0.50 15.28
N ASN A 91 1.76 -0.35 16.47
CA ASN A 91 1.61 -1.44 17.43
C ASN A 91 0.25 -2.12 17.21
N GLU A 92 0.26 -3.32 16.61
CA GLU A 92 -0.96 -4.08 16.32
C GLU A 92 -1.56 -4.75 17.56
N LEU A 93 -0.82 -4.81 18.66
CA LEU A 93 -1.29 -5.37 19.94
C LEU A 93 -2.10 -4.35 20.77
N MET A 94 -2.00 -3.06 20.43
CA MET A 94 -2.72 -2.00 21.12
C MET A 94 -4.03 -1.66 20.41
N PRO A 95 -5.13 -1.45 21.17
CA PRO A 95 -6.36 -0.93 20.61
C PRO A 95 -6.13 0.38 19.84
N GLY A 96 -6.75 0.52 18.66
CA GLY A 96 -6.58 1.71 17.82
C GLY A 96 -5.29 1.75 17.01
N TYR A 97 -4.40 0.75 17.15
CA TYR A 97 -3.15 0.64 16.39
C TYR A 97 -2.27 1.89 16.50
N VAL A 98 -1.92 2.25 17.74
CA VAL A 98 -1.06 3.40 18.03
C VAL A 98 0.27 3.35 17.28
N ARG A 99 0.84 4.51 16.97
CA ARG A 99 2.16 4.61 16.33
C ARG A 99 3.22 3.94 17.21
N LEU A 100 4.09 3.18 16.57
CA LEU A 100 5.21 2.52 17.24
C LEU A 100 6.42 3.47 17.24
N THR A 101 6.41 4.40 18.18
CA THR A 101 7.49 5.40 18.38
C THR A 101 7.37 6.04 19.76
N LYS A 102 8.49 6.52 20.28
CA LYS A 102 8.55 7.37 21.49
C LYS A 102 8.35 8.86 21.22
N HIS A 103 8.38 9.25 19.95
CA HIS A 103 8.26 10.65 19.53
C HIS A 103 6.82 11.13 19.54
N THR A 104 6.66 12.43 19.74
CA THR A 104 5.40 13.12 19.47
C THR A 104 5.07 13.07 17.98
N GLU A 105 3.81 13.30 17.61
CA GLU A 105 3.39 13.33 16.22
C GLU A 105 4.19 14.35 15.38
N GLN A 106 4.45 15.52 15.96
CA GLN A 106 5.19 16.59 15.27
C GLN A 106 6.64 16.18 14.99
N GLU A 107 7.32 15.63 15.99
CA GLU A 107 8.69 15.11 15.86
C GLU A 107 8.75 13.97 14.85
N TYR A 108 7.86 12.99 14.96
CA TYR A 108 7.77 11.86 14.03
C TYR A 108 7.58 12.33 12.58
N ASN A 109 6.68 13.28 12.37
CA ASN A 109 6.42 13.83 11.04
C ASN A 109 7.62 14.64 10.51
N LYS A 110 8.35 15.35 11.35
CA LYS A 110 9.58 16.06 10.99
C LYS A 110 10.70 15.08 10.62
N ILE A 111 10.92 14.05 11.43
CA ILE A 111 11.97 13.04 11.21
C ILE A 111 11.73 12.29 9.90
N TRP A 112 10.55 11.70 9.71
CA TRP A 112 10.27 10.84 8.56
C TRP A 112 9.79 11.59 7.33
N GLY A 113 9.36 12.84 7.48
CA GLY A 113 9.02 13.76 6.40
C GLY A 113 10.20 14.08 5.47
N GLN A 114 11.44 13.93 5.95
CA GLN A 114 12.67 14.15 5.18
C GLN A 114 12.79 13.27 3.92
N PHE A 115 12.09 12.14 3.88
CA PHE A 115 12.04 11.26 2.71
C PHE A 115 11.12 11.77 1.60
N ASN A 116 10.41 12.86 1.81
CA ASN A 116 9.47 13.46 0.85
C ASN A 116 8.51 12.41 0.23
N SER A 117 7.92 11.56 1.07
CA SER A 117 7.13 10.41 0.65
C SER A 117 5.64 10.74 0.54
N GLU A 118 5.06 10.61 -0.68
CA GLU A 118 3.61 10.73 -0.87
C GLU A 118 2.84 9.69 -0.06
N LEU A 119 3.36 8.46 0.02
CA LEU A 119 2.77 7.42 0.87
C LEU A 119 2.71 7.87 2.33
N PHE A 120 3.79 8.46 2.85
CA PHE A 120 3.84 8.94 4.22
C PHE A 120 2.83 10.06 4.47
N ARG A 121 2.81 11.08 3.58
CA ARG A 121 1.84 12.17 3.65
C ARG A 121 0.40 11.67 3.64
N PHE A 122 0.09 10.74 2.73
CA PHE A 122 -1.25 10.16 2.65
C PHE A 122 -1.60 9.33 3.88
N LYS A 123 -0.69 8.49 4.37
CA LYS A 123 -0.94 7.69 5.59
C LYS A 123 -1.08 8.56 6.83
N THR A 124 -0.28 9.62 6.97
CA THR A 124 -0.43 10.59 8.05
C THR A 124 -1.77 11.33 7.95
N TYR A 125 -2.20 11.71 6.74
CA TYR A 125 -3.50 12.35 6.52
C TYR A 125 -4.68 11.49 6.97
N ILE A 126 -4.64 10.17 6.75
CA ILE A 126 -5.73 9.25 7.14
C ILE A 126 -5.57 8.67 8.56
N TRP A 127 -4.42 8.89 9.19
CA TRP A 127 -4.14 8.37 10.54
C TRP A 127 -5.05 9.03 11.57
N GLU A 128 -5.57 8.23 12.51
CA GLU A 128 -6.49 8.66 13.56
C GLU A 128 -7.78 9.36 13.08
N LYS A 129 -8.02 9.35 11.76
CA LYS A 129 -9.26 9.87 11.19
C LYS A 129 -10.21 8.75 10.85
N LYS A 130 -11.32 8.70 11.60
CA LYS A 130 -12.40 7.77 11.27
C LYS A 130 -13.04 8.15 9.95
N VAL A 131 -13.10 7.20 9.01
CA VAL A 131 -13.83 7.39 7.76
C VAL A 131 -15.33 7.39 8.05
N LYS A 132 -15.98 8.54 7.83
CA LYS A 132 -17.43 8.75 8.03
C LYS A 132 -18.19 8.75 6.69
N ASP A 133 -17.48 8.81 5.57
CA ASP A 133 -18.05 8.82 4.24
C ASP A 133 -18.41 7.43 3.76
N PHE A 134 -19.24 7.37 2.69
CA PHE A 134 -19.69 6.10 2.12
C PHE A 134 -18.52 5.33 1.49
N CYS A 135 -18.20 4.16 2.06
CA CYS A 135 -17.14 3.29 1.61
C CYS A 135 -17.70 2.10 0.85
N TYR A 136 -17.22 1.90 -0.39
CA TYR A 136 -17.63 0.81 -1.29
C TYR A 136 -16.77 -0.48 -1.11
N ALA A 137 -15.93 -0.56 -0.10
CA ALA A 137 -15.28 -1.82 0.25
C ALA A 137 -16.33 -2.89 0.58
N GLY A 138 -16.16 -4.09 0.04
CA GLY A 138 -17.19 -5.15 0.03
C GLY A 138 -18.15 -5.09 -1.17
N LYS A 139 -17.95 -4.10 -2.07
CA LYS A 139 -18.60 -4.04 -3.39
C LYS A 139 -17.57 -3.91 -4.52
N TRP A 140 -16.64 -2.99 -4.42
CA TRP A 140 -15.61 -2.72 -5.45
C TRP A 140 -14.27 -3.36 -5.13
N VAL A 141 -13.98 -3.58 -3.86
CA VAL A 141 -12.75 -4.23 -3.36
C VAL A 141 -13.09 -5.20 -2.23
N TYR A 142 -12.29 -6.26 -2.12
CA TYR A 142 -12.44 -7.32 -1.13
C TYR A 142 -11.09 -7.67 -0.52
N GLY A 143 -11.09 -8.10 0.75
CA GLY A 143 -10.01 -8.87 1.31
C GLY A 143 -10.23 -10.35 0.98
N ILE A 144 -9.21 -11.06 0.56
CA ILE A 144 -9.27 -12.50 0.27
C ILE A 144 -8.25 -13.20 1.17
N ASP A 145 -8.70 -14.21 1.89
CA ASP A 145 -7.83 -15.16 2.56
C ASP A 145 -7.52 -16.29 1.57
N LEU A 146 -6.30 -16.31 1.07
CA LEU A 146 -5.89 -17.29 0.07
C LEU A 146 -5.77 -18.72 0.64
N GLY A 147 -5.61 -18.89 1.95
CA GLY A 147 -5.56 -20.20 2.59
C GLY A 147 -6.93 -20.86 2.69
N THR A 148 -7.99 -20.07 2.88
CA THR A 148 -9.35 -20.57 3.08
C THR A 148 -10.30 -20.27 1.92
N GLY A 149 -9.91 -19.37 0.98
CA GLY A 149 -10.79 -18.89 -0.09
C GLY A 149 -11.85 -17.89 0.35
N LYS A 150 -11.90 -17.51 1.63
CA LYS A 150 -12.92 -16.62 2.17
C LYS A 150 -12.71 -15.18 1.73
N LEU A 151 -13.82 -14.52 1.39
CA LEU A 151 -13.85 -13.09 1.03
C LEU A 151 -14.45 -12.28 2.16
N TYR A 152 -13.84 -11.10 2.36
CA TYR A 152 -14.23 -10.15 3.39
C TYR A 152 -14.46 -8.77 2.79
N THR A 153 -15.35 -7.98 3.39
CA THR A 153 -15.62 -6.61 2.93
C THR A 153 -14.37 -5.73 2.97
N CYS A 154 -13.49 -5.95 3.95
CA CYS A 154 -12.28 -5.17 4.20
C CYS A 154 -11.36 -5.96 5.15
N SER A 155 -10.19 -5.44 5.49
CA SER A 155 -9.29 -5.99 6.52
C SER A 155 -9.96 -6.10 7.91
N HIS A 156 -11.02 -5.33 8.16
CA HIS A 156 -11.83 -5.34 9.40
C HIS A 156 -13.25 -5.94 9.18
N ARG A 157 -13.46 -6.85 8.69
CA ARG A 157 -14.06 -8.01 8.09
C ARG A 157 -15.46 -8.45 8.46
N LYS A 158 -16.32 -8.30 7.55
CA LYS A 158 -17.50 -9.14 7.43
C LYS A 158 -17.25 -10.11 6.29
N GLU A 159 -17.39 -11.40 6.52
CA GLU A 159 -17.36 -12.42 5.47
C GLU A 159 -18.52 -12.20 4.51
N VAL A 160 -18.23 -12.24 3.21
CA VAL A 160 -19.20 -11.95 2.14
C VAL A 160 -19.24 -13.01 1.06
N GLY A 161 -18.39 -14.02 1.15
CA GLY A 161 -18.38 -15.13 0.22
C GLY A 161 -17.21 -16.07 0.45
N ASP A 162 -17.19 -17.15 -0.32
CA ASP A 162 -16.17 -18.18 -0.31
C ASP A 162 -15.91 -18.62 -1.75
N LEU A 163 -14.69 -18.47 -2.24
CA LEU A 163 -14.32 -18.82 -3.62
C LEU A 163 -14.14 -20.33 -3.79
N CYS A 164 -13.69 -21.02 -2.74
CA CYS A 164 -13.37 -22.45 -2.81
C CYS A 164 -14.64 -23.32 -2.76
N HIS A 165 -15.69 -22.85 -2.09
CA HIS A 165 -16.93 -23.61 -1.90
C HIS A 165 -18.10 -23.12 -2.76
N GLY A 166 -17.82 -22.29 -3.78
CA GLY A 166 -18.83 -21.82 -4.74
C GLY A 166 -19.93 -20.94 -4.15
N HIS A 167 -19.75 -20.39 -2.97
CA HIS A 167 -20.73 -19.52 -2.35
C HIS A 167 -20.85 -18.20 -3.11
N LYS A 168 -22.06 -17.80 -3.42
CA LYS A 168 -22.34 -16.53 -4.09
C LYS A 168 -21.80 -15.36 -3.29
N ILE A 169 -20.95 -14.54 -3.92
CA ILE A 169 -20.38 -13.33 -3.31
C ILE A 169 -21.51 -12.33 -3.07
N LYS A 170 -21.70 -11.95 -1.82
CA LYS A 170 -22.66 -10.91 -1.42
C LYS A 170 -21.98 -9.55 -1.53
N GLN A 171 -22.43 -8.73 -2.48
CA GLN A 171 -21.97 -7.34 -2.59
C GLN A 171 -22.54 -6.51 -1.44
N LYS A 172 -21.77 -6.38 -0.37
CA LYS A 172 -22.17 -5.65 0.82
C LYS A 172 -21.16 -4.56 1.17
N PRO A 173 -21.38 -3.30 0.71
CA PRO A 173 -20.48 -2.20 1.04
C PRO A 173 -20.50 -1.89 2.53
N ILE A 174 -19.40 -1.35 3.05
CA ILE A 174 -19.29 -0.91 4.46
C ILE A 174 -20.19 0.28 4.75
N CYS A 175 -20.52 1.08 3.72
CA CYS A 175 -21.31 2.30 3.84
C CYS A 175 -20.59 3.35 4.72
N ASN A 176 -21.34 4.12 5.53
CA ASN A 176 -20.80 5.12 6.47
C ASN A 176 -20.51 4.53 7.87
N LYS A 177 -20.58 3.21 8.03
CA LYS A 177 -20.48 2.52 9.33
C LYS A 177 -19.17 1.75 9.49
N CYS A 178 -18.04 2.31 9.01
CA CYS A 178 -16.75 1.69 9.19
C CYS A 178 -16.43 1.56 10.70
N PRO A 179 -16.17 0.34 11.21
CA PRO A 179 -15.86 0.14 12.63
C PRO A 179 -14.44 0.56 12.99
N ALA A 180 -13.54 0.69 11.99
CA ALA A 180 -12.14 1.01 12.23
C ALA A 180 -11.95 2.44 12.77
N ALA A 181 -11.01 2.60 13.71
CA ALA A 181 -10.63 3.92 14.23
C ALA A 181 -10.09 4.81 13.12
N HIS A 182 -9.32 4.22 12.20
CA HIS A 182 -8.82 4.86 10.96
C HIS A 182 -8.52 3.80 9.89
N CYS A 183 -8.36 4.24 8.65
CA CYS A 183 -8.17 3.33 7.50
C CYS A 183 -6.70 3.01 7.23
N PHE A 184 -5.94 2.55 8.22
CA PHE A 184 -4.49 2.34 8.13
C PHE A 184 -4.07 1.23 7.15
N ASN A 185 -4.81 0.12 7.06
CA ASN A 185 -4.55 -0.96 6.13
C ASN A 185 -5.17 -0.74 4.75
N GLY A 186 -6.27 -0.01 4.70
CA GLY A 186 -7.00 0.27 3.48
C GLY A 186 -6.47 1.47 2.68
N HIS A 187 -5.28 2.00 2.98
CA HIS A 187 -4.73 3.16 2.26
C HIS A 187 -4.68 2.95 0.75
N ALA A 188 -4.36 1.75 0.28
CA ALA A 188 -4.39 1.41 -1.14
C ALA A 188 -5.79 1.56 -1.73
N TRP A 189 -6.81 1.00 -1.06
CA TRP A 189 -8.20 1.09 -1.50
C TRP A 189 -8.73 2.51 -1.48
N LEU A 190 -8.34 3.33 -0.47
CA LEU A 190 -8.67 4.74 -0.45
C LEU A 190 -8.01 5.50 -1.60
N ALA A 191 -6.73 5.24 -1.87
CA ALA A 191 -6.02 5.85 -3.00
C ALA A 191 -6.59 5.42 -4.35
N TRP A 192 -7.11 4.19 -4.48
CA TRP A 192 -7.88 3.75 -5.65
C TRP A 192 -9.32 4.28 -5.68
N GLY A 193 -9.81 4.87 -4.59
CA GLY A 193 -11.13 5.50 -4.57
C GLY A 193 -12.29 4.61 -4.12
N ALA A 194 -12.03 3.61 -3.26
CA ALA A 194 -13.10 2.86 -2.60
C ALA A 194 -14.02 3.74 -1.74
N CYS A 195 -13.54 4.92 -1.34
CA CYS A 195 -14.32 5.98 -0.71
C CYS A 195 -14.18 7.25 -1.57
N PRO A 196 -15.11 7.55 -2.49
CA PRO A 196 -14.99 8.67 -3.45
C PRO A 196 -14.80 10.04 -2.83
N ALA A 197 -15.28 10.27 -1.61
CA ALA A 197 -15.09 11.51 -0.88
C ALA A 197 -13.61 11.76 -0.50
N ILE A 198 -12.78 10.70 -0.44
CA ILE A 198 -11.34 10.79 -0.16
C ILE A 198 -10.58 10.73 -1.49
N ASN A 199 -10.62 11.84 -2.24
CA ASN A 199 -10.01 11.93 -3.58
C ASN A 199 -8.85 12.93 -3.60
N ASN A 200 -7.85 12.75 -2.75
CA ASN A 200 -6.71 13.65 -2.66
C ASN A 200 -5.42 13.10 -3.27
N THR A 201 -5.38 11.82 -3.66
CA THR A 201 -4.22 11.20 -4.30
C THR A 201 -4.63 9.97 -5.12
N SER A 202 -3.74 9.46 -5.97
CA SER A 202 -3.89 8.17 -6.67
C SER A 202 -2.96 7.11 -6.09
N TYR A 203 -3.25 5.84 -6.37
CA TYR A 203 -2.35 4.77 -5.95
C TYR A 203 -0.99 4.85 -6.66
N ALA A 204 -0.96 5.32 -7.92
CA ALA A 204 0.29 5.60 -8.62
C ALA A 204 1.15 6.61 -7.85
N LYS A 205 0.60 7.76 -7.47
CA LYS A 205 1.34 8.80 -6.73
C LYS A 205 1.93 8.31 -5.40
N VAL A 206 1.23 7.43 -4.69
CA VAL A 206 1.74 6.91 -3.40
C VAL A 206 2.73 5.76 -3.56
N ARG A 207 2.96 5.27 -4.79
CA ARG A 207 3.86 4.16 -5.08
C ARG A 207 5.02 4.49 -5.99
N ASP A 208 4.88 5.54 -6.79
CA ASP A 208 5.91 5.95 -7.74
C ASP A 208 6.96 6.86 -7.14
N ARG A 209 8.15 6.77 -7.71
CA ARG A 209 9.25 7.71 -7.52
C ARG A 209 9.90 8.00 -8.86
N VAL A 210 10.28 9.25 -9.05
CA VAL A 210 11.18 9.63 -10.13
C VAL A 210 12.60 9.38 -9.66
N ARG A 211 13.36 8.61 -10.43
CA ARG A 211 14.76 8.30 -10.18
C ARG A 211 15.65 9.48 -10.57
N THR A 212 16.87 9.48 -10.11
CA THR A 212 17.88 10.52 -10.43
C THR A 212 18.18 10.64 -11.92
N ASP A 213 17.94 9.56 -12.70
CA ASP A 213 18.08 9.51 -14.16
C ASP A 213 16.80 9.94 -14.91
N GLY A 214 15.77 10.39 -14.22
CA GLY A 214 14.47 10.80 -14.77
C GLY A 214 13.51 9.65 -15.07
N THR A 215 13.91 8.40 -14.90
CA THR A 215 13.02 7.26 -15.05
C THR A 215 12.12 7.08 -13.81
N HIS A 216 11.08 6.24 -13.91
CA HIS A 216 10.09 6.01 -12.87
C HIS A 216 10.23 4.60 -12.28
N TRP A 217 9.89 4.43 -10.99
CA TRP A 217 9.78 3.10 -10.40
C TRP A 217 8.61 2.31 -10.97
N LEU A 218 7.51 3.00 -11.31
CA LEU A 218 6.39 2.40 -12.01
C LEU A 218 6.57 2.53 -13.52
N HIS A 219 6.61 1.41 -14.23
CA HIS A 219 6.51 1.42 -15.68
C HIS A 219 5.10 1.89 -16.11
N GLN A 220 5.00 2.50 -17.30
CA GLN A 220 3.80 3.21 -17.77
C GLN A 220 2.50 2.41 -17.59
N ARG A 221 2.51 1.12 -17.95
CA ARG A 221 1.32 0.27 -17.84
C ARG A 221 0.77 0.17 -16.41
N VAL A 222 1.65 0.00 -15.44
CA VAL A 222 1.27 -0.09 -14.02
C VAL A 222 0.89 1.29 -13.49
N TYR A 223 1.62 2.34 -13.91
CA TYR A 223 1.30 3.72 -13.55
C TYR A 223 -0.11 4.10 -13.99
N ASP A 224 -0.48 3.80 -15.24
CA ASP A 224 -1.81 4.08 -15.79
C ASP A 224 -2.90 3.32 -15.02
N ALA A 225 -2.68 2.02 -14.78
CA ALA A 225 -3.62 1.21 -14.00
C ALA A 225 -3.81 1.73 -12.56
N PHE A 226 -2.72 2.16 -11.92
CA PHE A 226 -2.75 2.68 -10.54
C PHE A 226 -3.25 4.13 -10.45
N SER A 227 -3.32 4.84 -11.57
CA SER A 227 -3.88 6.20 -11.64
C SER A 227 -5.39 6.20 -11.72
N GLN A 228 -6.01 5.13 -12.23
CA GLN A 228 -7.46 4.99 -12.37
C GLN A 228 -8.16 4.99 -11.01
N LYS A 229 -9.39 5.45 -11.02
CA LYS A 229 -10.26 5.43 -9.84
C LYS A 229 -11.38 4.40 -10.00
N LEU A 230 -11.70 3.72 -8.91
CA LEU A 230 -12.73 2.66 -8.94
C LEU A 230 -14.10 3.16 -9.41
N TRP A 231 -14.46 4.43 -9.14
CA TRP A 231 -15.73 5.00 -9.62
C TRP A 231 -15.77 5.24 -11.12
N GLU A 232 -14.63 5.35 -11.81
CA GLU A 232 -14.59 5.52 -13.29
C GLU A 232 -15.15 4.28 -14.00
N ASN A 233 -14.93 3.10 -13.41
CA ASN A 233 -15.34 1.81 -13.93
C ASN A 233 -16.51 1.17 -13.15
N ASN A 234 -17.04 1.86 -12.14
CA ASN A 234 -18.10 1.34 -11.27
C ASN A 234 -19.20 2.38 -11.08
N LYS A 235 -20.45 1.93 -11.10
CA LYS A 235 -21.58 2.81 -10.84
C LYS A 235 -21.78 3.04 -9.33
N GLU A 236 -21.68 4.29 -8.91
CA GLU A 236 -22.05 4.68 -7.55
C GLU A 236 -23.56 4.56 -7.29
N TYR A 237 -23.90 4.28 -6.03
CA TYR A 237 -25.30 4.43 -5.61
C TYR A 237 -25.72 5.91 -5.58
N CYS A 238 -26.92 6.21 -6.03
CA CYS A 238 -27.49 7.54 -5.84
C CYS A 238 -27.67 7.87 -4.34
N LYS A 239 -27.85 9.15 -4.01
CA LYS A 239 -27.96 9.61 -2.62
C LYS A 239 -29.02 8.84 -1.82
N LEU A 240 -30.20 8.59 -2.41
CA LEU A 240 -31.28 7.85 -1.77
C LEU A 240 -30.89 6.41 -1.45
N LEU A 241 -30.31 5.68 -2.42
CA LEU A 241 -29.84 4.31 -2.21
C LEU A 241 -28.70 4.22 -1.18
N ARG A 242 -27.81 5.22 -1.13
CA ARG A 242 -26.78 5.30 -0.07
C ARG A 242 -27.42 5.44 1.30
N TRP A 243 -28.44 6.28 1.43
CA TRP A 243 -29.19 6.44 2.69
C TRP A 243 -29.89 5.15 3.13
N ILE A 244 -30.62 4.48 2.22
CA ILE A 244 -31.26 3.19 2.49
C ILE A 244 -30.22 2.14 2.91
N LYS A 245 -29.10 2.01 2.19
CA LYS A 245 -28.03 1.05 2.53
C LYS A 245 -27.44 1.31 3.92
N ASN A 246 -27.33 2.57 4.32
CA ASN A 246 -26.87 2.94 5.66
C ASN A 246 -27.81 2.48 6.78
N LEU A 247 -29.11 2.40 6.54
CA LEU A 247 -30.08 1.91 7.55
C LEU A 247 -29.85 0.42 7.85
N PHE A 248 -29.44 -0.36 6.84
CA PHE A 248 -29.31 -1.82 6.90
C PHE A 248 -27.84 -2.33 6.91
N ALA A 249 -26.86 -1.46 7.07
CA ALA A 249 -25.43 -1.80 7.07
C ALA A 249 -24.92 -2.41 8.40
#